data_558ab5af61f3ff2fc1760bf5a784c2ea
#
_entry.id   558ab5af61f3ff2fc1760bf5a784c2ea
#
_cell.length_a   1.000
_cell.length_b   1.000
_cell.length_c   1.000
_cell.angle_alpha   90.00
_cell.angle_beta   90.00
_cell.angle_gamma   90.00
#
_symmetry.space_group_name_H-M   'P 1'
#
loop_
_entity.id
_entity.type
_entity.pdbx_description
1 polymer ?
#
loop_
_entity_poly.entity_id
_entity_poly.type
_entity_poly.pdbx_seq_one_letter_code
_entity_poly.pdbx_strand_id
1 'polypeptide(L)'
;MAMIQFSRTQTSLFSLLRLLSPFYRHKVSRRSMASDAATRFDFLVIGGGSGGLAGARRAAELGATATVIESHKLGGTCVNVGCVPKKVMWNTAVHAEFLHDHSDYGFDIGNVQFNWETIKAKRDAYVSRLNHIYRNNLDKTYNNKRKAKIETIQGHARFTNDPEPTVEVNGKKYTAPHILIATGGYPSLLSDNDVPGANHGITSDGFFELESLPKRSVIVGAGYIAVEMAGILSTLGSKTSVICRQTGVKSVSKKDNGLLEVTLVTKDQEKKNDEEKINTIQEVDCLLWAIGREPNTSGLNLSQVGVDIDERGFIIVDEFQNTTRKGIYAVGDVCGKALLTPVAIAAGRKLAHRLFEGKKDAKVDYSNIPSVVFSHPPIGSVGLTEEEAIKSRGKENVKSYKKSFTPMYHAITTRKTQCIMKMVCVGKEEKVVGLHMQGIGCDEMLQGFAVAIKMGATKADFDNTIAIHPTSSEEFVTMR
;
A
#
# COMPACT_ATOMS: atom_id res chain seq x y z
N MET A 1 21.14 -41.86 -42.47
CA MET A 1 20.57 -42.62 -43.61
C MET A 1 19.18 -42.09 -43.82
N ALA A 2 18.76 -41.45 -44.85
CA ALA A 2 19.15 -40.92 -46.14
C ALA A 2 18.22 -39.71 -46.35
N MET A 3 18.61 -38.54 -46.59
CA MET A 3 18.91 -37.80 -47.82
C MET A 3 18.10 -38.23 -49.06
N ILE A 4 17.51 -37.24 -49.72
CA ILE A 4 17.41 -36.91 -51.17
C ILE A 4 16.29 -35.86 -51.28
N GLN A 5 16.46 -34.59 -51.55
CA GLN A 5 17.07 -33.74 -52.60
C GLN A 5 16.28 -33.65 -53.91
N PHE A 6 15.93 -32.35 -54.25
CA PHE A 6 15.80 -31.69 -55.58
C PHE A 6 14.66 -32.08 -56.52
N SER A 7 14.00 -31.14 -57.26
CA SER A 7 14.55 -30.14 -58.14
C SER A 7 13.53 -29.12 -58.63
N ARG A 8 14.05 -27.99 -59.09
CA ARG A 8 13.51 -26.90 -59.86
C ARG A 8 13.01 -27.32 -61.26
N THR A 9 12.08 -26.59 -61.84
CA THR A 9 12.29 -25.94 -63.16
C THR A 9 11.24 -24.88 -63.45
N GLN A 10 11.70 -23.86 -64.03
CA GLN A 10 11.32 -22.63 -64.62
C GLN A 10 10.63 -22.77 -65.99
N THR A 11 10.19 -21.58 -66.44
CA THR A 11 9.97 -21.06 -67.83
C THR A 11 8.53 -21.16 -68.33
N SER A 12 7.99 -20.15 -69.04
CA SER A 12 8.21 -18.78 -69.44
C SER A 12 7.12 -18.35 -70.40
N LEU A 13 6.80 -17.07 -70.41
CA LEU A 13 6.58 -16.12 -71.48
C LEU A 13 5.33 -16.15 -72.39
N PHE A 14 4.74 -14.89 -72.43
CA PHE A 14 4.19 -14.11 -73.55
C PHE A 14 3.02 -14.69 -74.31
N SER A 15 1.98 -13.99 -74.64
CA SER A 15 1.67 -12.66 -75.12
C SER A 15 0.21 -12.60 -75.58
N LEU A 16 -0.42 -11.54 -75.61
CA LEU A 16 -0.93 -10.46 -76.46
C LEU A 16 -2.43 -10.23 -76.39
N LEU A 17 -2.72 -9.05 -75.90
CA LEU A 17 -3.55 -7.98 -76.48
C LEU A 17 -4.98 -8.27 -77.01
N ARG A 18 -5.95 -7.62 -76.44
CA ARG A 18 -6.70 -6.45 -76.93
C ARG A 18 -8.21 -6.48 -76.68
N LEU A 19 -8.64 -5.41 -76.05
CA LEU A 19 -9.79 -4.52 -76.37
C LEU A 19 -11.14 -4.82 -75.70
N LEU A 20 -11.51 -3.96 -74.83
CA LEU A 20 -12.65 -3.03 -74.72
C LEU A 20 -13.13 -2.90 -73.28
N SER A 21 -12.90 -1.70 -72.76
CA SER A 21 -13.59 -1.17 -71.54
C SER A 21 -15.07 -0.88 -71.91
N PRO A 22 -15.98 -0.47 -71.02
CA PRO A 22 -15.79 0.16 -69.75
C PRO A 22 -16.79 -0.31 -68.69
N PHE A 23 -16.48 -0.07 -67.44
CA PHE A 23 -17.33 0.34 -66.33
C PHE A 23 -16.60 -0.01 -65.03
N TYR A 24 -15.63 0.83 -64.66
CA TYR A 24 -15.04 0.82 -63.34
C TYR A 24 -16.07 1.43 -62.38
N ARG A 25 -16.96 0.59 -61.81
CA ARG A 25 -17.63 0.92 -60.56
C ARG A 25 -16.57 0.82 -59.44
N HIS A 26 -16.06 1.97 -59.01
CA HIS A 26 -15.40 2.09 -57.74
C HIS A 26 -16.30 1.46 -56.65
N LYS A 27 -16.00 0.21 -56.22
CA LYS A 27 -16.39 -0.26 -54.92
C LYS A 27 -15.53 0.54 -53.93
N VAL A 28 -16.04 1.68 -53.51
CA VAL A 28 -15.63 2.27 -52.24
C VAL A 28 -15.87 1.18 -51.19
N SER A 29 -14.78 0.54 -50.77
CA SER A 29 -14.80 -0.29 -49.58
C SER A 29 -15.29 0.60 -48.47
N ARG A 30 -16.57 0.49 -48.13
CA ARG A 30 -17.05 0.92 -46.81
C ARG A 30 -16.24 0.09 -45.79
N ARG A 31 -15.11 0.64 -45.35
CA ARG A 31 -14.62 0.28 -44.02
C ARG A 31 -15.83 0.45 -43.12
N SER A 32 -16.38 -0.65 -42.64
CA SER A 32 -17.35 -0.63 -41.57
C SER A 32 -16.66 0.17 -40.45
N MET A 33 -17.16 1.37 -40.18
CA MET A 33 -16.94 1.98 -38.89
C MET A 33 -17.52 0.97 -37.91
N ALA A 34 -16.66 0.13 -37.32
CA ALA A 34 -17.01 -0.63 -36.15
C ALA A 34 -17.55 0.39 -35.15
N SER A 35 -18.76 0.21 -34.72
CA SER A 35 -19.48 1.14 -33.88
C SER A 35 -18.58 1.52 -32.68
N ASP A 36 -18.35 2.84 -32.50
CA ASP A 36 -17.69 3.47 -31.37
C ASP A 36 -18.47 3.27 -30.03
N ALA A 37 -19.37 2.29 -30.00
CA ALA A 37 -20.22 2.00 -28.84
C ALA A 37 -19.37 1.41 -27.70
N ALA A 38 -19.41 2.07 -26.57
CA ALA A 38 -18.73 1.61 -25.36
C ALA A 38 -19.28 0.26 -24.88
N THR A 39 -18.39 -0.67 -24.51
CA THR A 39 -18.78 -1.91 -23.81
C THR A 39 -19.35 -1.57 -22.43
N ARG A 40 -20.53 -2.08 -22.10
CA ARG A 40 -21.26 -1.73 -20.88
C ARG A 40 -21.21 -2.85 -19.83
N PHE A 41 -20.93 -2.46 -18.61
CA PHE A 41 -21.00 -3.30 -17.39
C PHE A 41 -21.96 -2.68 -16.38
N ASP A 42 -22.29 -3.41 -15.30
CA ASP A 42 -23.03 -2.84 -14.15
C ASP A 42 -22.05 -2.08 -13.24
N PHE A 43 -20.80 -2.54 -13.15
CA PHE A 43 -19.76 -1.97 -12.30
C PHE A 43 -18.41 -1.96 -12.99
N LEU A 44 -17.83 -0.78 -13.18
CA LEU A 44 -16.50 -0.60 -13.75
C LEU A 44 -15.54 -0.14 -12.66
N VAL A 45 -14.41 -0.81 -12.51
CA VAL A 45 -13.40 -0.53 -11.48
C VAL A 45 -12.09 -0.16 -12.15
N ILE A 46 -11.55 1.01 -11.81
CA ILE A 46 -10.24 1.49 -12.24
C ILE A 46 -9.25 1.27 -11.09
N GLY A 47 -8.35 0.32 -11.26
CA GLY A 47 -7.35 -0.11 -10.28
C GLY A 47 -7.65 -1.47 -9.67
N GLY A 48 -6.75 -2.42 -9.91
CA GLY A 48 -6.79 -3.80 -9.41
C GLY A 48 -6.08 -3.99 -8.06
N GLY A 49 -6.06 -2.94 -7.23
CA GLY A 49 -5.56 -2.99 -5.86
C GLY A 49 -6.61 -3.51 -4.87
N SER A 50 -6.29 -3.43 -3.57
CA SER A 50 -7.09 -4.03 -2.48
C SER A 50 -8.54 -3.57 -2.47
N GLY A 51 -8.80 -2.27 -2.62
CA GLY A 51 -10.16 -1.70 -2.61
C GLY A 51 -10.95 -2.08 -3.86
N GLY A 52 -10.32 -1.94 -5.04
CA GLY A 52 -10.95 -2.25 -6.33
C GLY A 52 -11.34 -3.73 -6.46
N LEU A 53 -10.39 -4.63 -6.13
CA LEU A 53 -10.65 -6.08 -6.16
C LEU A 53 -11.75 -6.50 -5.18
N ALA A 54 -11.75 -5.92 -3.96
CA ALA A 54 -12.78 -6.21 -2.96
C ALA A 54 -14.17 -5.73 -3.41
N GLY A 55 -14.25 -4.54 -4.03
CA GLY A 55 -15.49 -3.99 -4.59
C GLY A 55 -16.00 -4.83 -5.75
N ALA A 56 -15.15 -5.11 -6.75
CA ALA A 56 -15.53 -5.89 -7.93
C ALA A 56 -16.02 -7.30 -7.58
N ARG A 57 -15.29 -8.01 -6.71
CA ARG A 57 -15.68 -9.35 -6.27
C ARG A 57 -17.01 -9.34 -5.54
N ARG A 58 -17.19 -8.40 -4.59
CA ARG A 58 -18.43 -8.31 -3.86
C ARG A 58 -19.61 -7.93 -4.77
N ALA A 59 -19.41 -7.03 -5.74
CA ALA A 59 -20.44 -6.69 -6.72
C ALA A 59 -20.86 -7.92 -7.56
N ALA A 60 -19.90 -8.70 -8.04
CA ALA A 60 -20.17 -9.92 -8.80
C ALA A 60 -20.86 -11.00 -7.95
N GLU A 61 -20.46 -11.20 -6.70
CA GLU A 61 -21.15 -12.08 -5.73
C GLU A 61 -22.63 -11.68 -5.54
N LEU A 62 -22.93 -10.38 -5.61
CA LEU A 62 -24.29 -9.82 -5.53
C LEU A 62 -25.02 -9.81 -6.87
N GLY A 63 -24.38 -10.25 -7.94
CA GLY A 63 -24.96 -10.49 -9.26
C GLY A 63 -24.77 -9.38 -10.29
N ALA A 64 -23.85 -8.43 -10.04
CA ALA A 64 -23.49 -7.42 -11.02
C ALA A 64 -22.39 -7.94 -11.99
N THR A 65 -22.53 -7.60 -13.27
CA THR A 65 -21.40 -7.76 -14.21
C THR A 65 -20.36 -6.68 -13.90
N ALA A 66 -19.10 -7.08 -13.68
CA ALA A 66 -18.06 -6.15 -13.29
C ALA A 66 -16.85 -6.25 -14.21
N THR A 67 -16.11 -5.14 -14.36
CA THR A 67 -14.78 -5.14 -14.98
C THR A 67 -13.78 -4.47 -14.06
N VAL A 68 -12.55 -4.99 -14.08
CA VAL A 68 -11.40 -4.39 -13.39
C VAL A 68 -10.36 -4.02 -14.42
N ILE A 69 -10.06 -2.74 -14.49
CA ILE A 69 -8.99 -2.20 -15.35
C ILE A 69 -7.75 -2.01 -14.49
N GLU A 70 -6.65 -2.68 -14.86
CA GLU A 70 -5.38 -2.62 -14.13
C GLU A 70 -4.23 -2.30 -15.08
N SER A 71 -3.40 -1.33 -14.72
CA SER A 71 -2.28 -0.91 -15.56
C SER A 71 -1.01 -1.74 -15.37
N HIS A 72 -0.84 -2.37 -14.19
CA HIS A 72 0.37 -3.09 -13.83
C HIS A 72 0.09 -4.52 -13.36
N LYS A 73 0.03 -4.75 -12.05
CA LYS A 73 -0.15 -6.07 -11.43
C LYS A 73 -1.34 -6.07 -10.47
N LEU A 74 -2.17 -7.10 -10.56
CA LEU A 74 -3.26 -7.32 -9.59
C LEU A 74 -2.71 -7.41 -8.16
N GLY A 75 -3.48 -6.90 -7.21
CA GLY A 75 -3.08 -6.81 -5.80
C GLY A 75 -2.57 -5.43 -5.38
N GLY A 76 -2.20 -4.57 -6.37
CA GLY A 76 -1.75 -3.19 -6.14
C GLY A 76 -0.51 -3.10 -5.26
N THR A 77 -0.28 -1.93 -4.66
CA THR A 77 0.88 -1.63 -3.79
C THR A 77 1.05 -2.67 -2.67
N CYS A 78 -0.02 -3.00 -1.95
CA CYS A 78 0.04 -3.88 -0.78
C CYS A 78 0.69 -5.24 -1.09
N VAL A 79 0.30 -5.87 -2.20
CA VAL A 79 0.78 -7.22 -2.56
C VAL A 79 2.14 -7.16 -3.22
N ASN A 80 2.39 -6.17 -4.08
CA ASN A 80 3.56 -6.17 -4.95
C ASN A 80 4.78 -5.46 -4.36
N VAL A 81 4.59 -4.29 -3.72
CA VAL A 81 5.67 -3.42 -3.23
C VAL A 81 5.32 -2.75 -1.88
N GLY A 82 4.54 -3.42 -1.04
CA GLY A 82 4.08 -2.85 0.24
C GLY A 82 3.98 -3.88 1.35
N CYS A 83 2.77 -3.99 1.94
CA CYS A 83 2.50 -4.75 3.17
C CYS A 83 3.04 -6.18 3.13
N VAL A 84 2.81 -6.91 2.04
CA VAL A 84 3.18 -8.33 1.94
C VAL A 84 4.70 -8.52 1.87
N PRO A 85 5.41 -7.98 0.87
CA PRO A 85 6.86 -8.15 0.83
C PRO A 85 7.56 -7.53 2.03
N LYS A 86 7.05 -6.40 2.57
CA LYS A 86 7.56 -5.78 3.77
C LYS A 86 7.45 -6.71 4.99
N LYS A 87 6.30 -7.35 5.22
CA LYS A 87 6.13 -8.26 6.38
C LYS A 87 7.02 -9.49 6.27
N VAL A 88 7.29 -9.99 5.06
CA VAL A 88 8.29 -11.05 4.84
C VAL A 88 9.68 -10.59 5.27
N MET A 89 10.10 -9.39 4.85
CA MET A 89 11.42 -8.84 5.24
C MET A 89 11.49 -8.50 6.73
N TRP A 90 10.42 -7.98 7.32
CA TRP A 90 10.33 -7.74 8.76
C TRP A 90 10.45 -9.05 9.56
N ASN A 91 9.74 -10.11 9.18
CA ASN A 91 9.90 -11.43 9.81
C ASN A 91 11.35 -11.92 9.70
N THR A 92 12.03 -11.69 8.56
CA THR A 92 13.44 -12.05 8.40
C THR A 92 14.32 -11.30 9.40
N ALA A 93 14.06 -10.01 9.60
CA ALA A 93 14.77 -9.21 10.59
C ALA A 93 14.48 -9.70 12.04
N VAL A 94 13.23 -10.06 12.34
CA VAL A 94 12.87 -10.68 13.65
C VAL A 94 13.63 -11.98 13.89
N HIS A 95 13.81 -12.82 12.85
CA HIS A 95 14.65 -14.02 12.98
C HIS A 95 16.10 -13.66 13.31
N ALA A 96 16.66 -12.61 12.71
CA ALA A 96 18.01 -12.16 13.04
C ALA A 96 18.12 -11.67 14.50
N GLU A 97 17.10 -10.97 15.01
CA GLU A 97 17.05 -10.58 16.43
C GLU A 97 17.05 -11.80 17.37
N PHE A 98 16.24 -12.81 17.07
CA PHE A 98 16.20 -14.04 17.88
C PHE A 98 17.53 -14.79 17.85
N LEU A 99 18.26 -14.79 16.72
CA LEU A 99 19.58 -15.39 16.65
C LEU A 99 20.58 -14.77 17.66
N HIS A 100 20.49 -13.46 17.92
CA HIS A 100 21.29 -12.80 18.95
C HIS A 100 20.94 -13.28 20.37
N ASP A 101 19.69 -13.66 20.61
CA ASP A 101 19.22 -14.07 21.94
C ASP A 101 19.39 -15.60 22.20
N HIS A 102 19.73 -16.38 21.17
CA HIS A 102 19.77 -17.85 21.26
C HIS A 102 20.79 -18.36 22.27
N SER A 103 21.95 -17.72 22.39
CA SER A 103 22.97 -18.12 23.36
C SER A 103 22.48 -17.98 24.81
N ASP A 104 21.68 -16.94 25.09
CA ASP A 104 21.09 -16.71 26.39
C ASP A 104 20.05 -17.80 26.78
N TYR A 105 19.46 -18.44 25.76
CA TYR A 105 18.57 -19.60 25.91
C TYR A 105 19.27 -20.95 25.84
N GLY A 106 20.62 -20.97 25.86
CA GLY A 106 21.42 -22.18 25.88
C GLY A 106 21.67 -22.85 24.53
N PHE A 107 21.41 -22.15 23.42
CA PHE A 107 21.71 -22.66 22.08
C PHE A 107 23.09 -22.19 21.61
N ASP A 108 23.95 -23.11 21.19
CA ASP A 108 25.15 -22.82 20.45
C ASP A 108 24.83 -22.93 18.95
N ILE A 109 24.72 -21.80 18.28
CA ILE A 109 24.34 -21.74 16.86
C ILE A 109 25.53 -21.56 15.91
N GLY A 110 26.74 -21.45 16.47
CA GLY A 110 27.95 -21.23 15.67
C GLY A 110 27.90 -19.97 14.83
N ASN A 111 28.56 -20.01 13.66
CA ASN A 111 28.60 -18.85 12.74
C ASN A 111 27.42 -18.86 11.79
N VAL A 112 26.45 -17.95 11.97
CA VAL A 112 25.29 -17.80 11.11
C VAL A 112 25.57 -16.72 10.07
N GLN A 113 25.30 -17.04 8.81
CA GLN A 113 25.41 -16.10 7.70
C GLN A 113 24.02 -15.80 7.11
N PHE A 114 23.73 -14.52 6.93
CA PHE A 114 22.52 -14.06 6.25
C PHE A 114 22.76 -13.96 4.74
N ASN A 115 21.80 -14.46 3.93
CA ASN A 115 21.83 -14.37 2.48
C ASN A 115 20.61 -13.62 1.96
N TRP A 116 20.84 -12.39 1.48
CA TRP A 116 19.80 -11.52 0.94
C TRP A 116 19.15 -12.08 -0.32
N GLU A 117 19.93 -12.65 -1.25
CA GLU A 117 19.41 -13.19 -2.51
C GLU A 117 18.42 -14.32 -2.27
N THR A 118 18.69 -15.17 -1.28
CA THR A 118 17.80 -16.28 -0.89
C THR A 118 16.45 -15.75 -0.42
N ILE A 119 16.41 -14.75 0.47
CA ILE A 119 15.15 -14.21 0.98
C ILE A 119 14.43 -13.39 -0.09
N LYS A 120 15.15 -12.62 -0.92
CA LYS A 120 14.59 -11.92 -2.06
C LYS A 120 13.87 -12.88 -2.99
N ALA A 121 14.53 -13.95 -3.42
CA ALA A 121 13.95 -14.94 -4.33
C ALA A 121 12.68 -15.59 -3.75
N LYS A 122 12.68 -15.97 -2.46
CA LYS A 122 11.52 -16.56 -1.78
C LYS A 122 10.37 -15.57 -1.64
N ARG A 123 10.66 -14.31 -1.29
CA ARG A 123 9.69 -13.23 -1.19
C ARG A 123 9.02 -12.95 -2.54
N ASP A 124 9.82 -12.84 -3.60
CA ASP A 124 9.34 -12.53 -4.95
C ASP A 124 8.50 -13.68 -5.51
N ALA A 125 8.91 -14.93 -5.27
CA ALA A 125 8.11 -16.11 -5.60
C ALA A 125 6.76 -16.13 -4.86
N TYR A 126 6.73 -15.73 -3.59
CA TYR A 126 5.50 -15.62 -2.82
C TYR A 126 4.57 -14.53 -3.37
N VAL A 127 5.09 -13.35 -3.70
CA VAL A 127 4.34 -12.25 -4.33
C VAL A 127 3.76 -12.70 -5.67
N SER A 128 4.57 -13.35 -6.52
CA SER A 128 4.13 -13.92 -7.80
C SER A 128 2.99 -14.93 -7.62
N ARG A 129 3.11 -15.82 -6.63
CA ARG A 129 2.04 -16.76 -6.27
C ARG A 129 0.74 -16.03 -5.90
N LEU A 130 0.83 -14.94 -5.12
CA LEU A 130 -0.35 -14.16 -4.76
C LEU A 130 -1.01 -13.50 -5.99
N ASN A 131 -0.22 -12.96 -6.93
CA ASN A 131 -0.78 -12.42 -8.17
C ASN A 131 -1.58 -13.48 -8.95
N HIS A 132 -1.10 -14.73 -9.02
CA HIS A 132 -1.83 -15.85 -9.63
C HIS A 132 -3.13 -16.17 -8.86
N ILE A 133 -3.07 -16.17 -7.52
CA ILE A 133 -4.25 -16.39 -6.68
C ILE A 133 -5.30 -15.30 -6.92
N TYR A 134 -4.89 -14.02 -7.00
CA TYR A 134 -5.82 -12.92 -7.27
C TYR A 134 -6.48 -13.06 -8.63
N ARG A 135 -5.73 -13.41 -9.68
CA ARG A 135 -6.27 -13.69 -11.01
C ARG A 135 -7.27 -14.83 -10.97
N ASN A 136 -6.88 -15.98 -10.42
CA ASN A 136 -7.76 -17.13 -10.28
C ASN A 136 -9.03 -16.83 -9.48
N ASN A 137 -8.94 -15.97 -8.46
CA ASN A 137 -10.09 -15.56 -7.68
C ASN A 137 -11.06 -14.68 -8.47
N LEU A 138 -10.57 -13.83 -9.37
CA LEU A 138 -11.43 -13.06 -10.27
C LEU A 138 -12.13 -13.99 -11.25
N ASP A 139 -11.39 -14.91 -11.89
CA ASP A 139 -11.93 -15.87 -12.86
C ASP A 139 -12.99 -16.81 -12.24
N LYS A 140 -12.79 -17.19 -10.97
CA LYS A 140 -13.70 -18.06 -10.21
C LYS A 140 -14.88 -17.34 -9.59
N THR A 141 -14.81 -16.00 -9.45
CA THR A 141 -15.92 -15.23 -8.88
C THR A 141 -17.05 -15.14 -9.90
N TYR A 142 -18.01 -16.05 -9.77
CA TYR A 142 -19.13 -16.18 -10.66
C TYR A 142 -20.42 -16.45 -9.90
N ASN A 143 -21.45 -15.69 -10.19
CA ASN A 143 -22.77 -15.93 -9.64
C ASN A 143 -23.62 -16.72 -10.63
N ASN A 144 -23.73 -18.03 -10.43
CA ASN A 144 -24.48 -18.94 -11.31
C ASN A 144 -25.95 -18.54 -11.52
N LYS A 145 -26.60 -17.96 -10.50
CA LYS A 145 -28.02 -17.56 -10.57
C LYS A 145 -28.23 -16.35 -11.49
N ARG A 146 -27.24 -15.42 -11.55
CA ARG A 146 -27.34 -14.17 -12.29
C ARG A 146 -26.36 -14.09 -13.47
N LYS A 147 -25.56 -15.15 -13.72
CA LYS A 147 -24.51 -15.20 -14.76
C LYS A 147 -23.51 -14.03 -14.68
N ALA A 148 -23.34 -13.47 -13.48
CA ALA A 148 -22.42 -12.37 -13.23
C ALA A 148 -20.96 -12.86 -13.21
N LYS A 149 -20.08 -12.14 -13.88
CA LYS A 149 -18.65 -12.44 -13.94
C LYS A 149 -17.83 -11.15 -13.82
N ILE A 150 -16.55 -11.31 -13.55
CA ILE A 150 -15.59 -10.21 -13.58
C ILE A 150 -14.70 -10.37 -14.81
N GLU A 151 -14.60 -9.32 -15.61
CA GLU A 151 -13.64 -9.22 -16.69
C GLU A 151 -12.44 -8.38 -16.24
N THR A 152 -11.23 -8.80 -16.61
CA THR A 152 -10.01 -8.04 -16.32
C THR A 152 -9.45 -7.45 -17.60
N ILE A 153 -9.21 -6.14 -17.61
CA ILE A 153 -8.66 -5.40 -18.74
C ILE A 153 -7.30 -4.84 -18.31
N GLN A 154 -6.24 -5.23 -19.02
CA GLN A 154 -4.90 -4.70 -18.81
C GLN A 154 -4.72 -3.39 -19.58
N GLY A 155 -4.36 -2.31 -18.89
CA GLY A 155 -4.04 -1.02 -19.52
C GLY A 155 -4.32 0.18 -18.62
N HIS A 156 -3.87 1.34 -19.06
CA HIS A 156 -4.12 2.62 -18.39
C HIS A 156 -5.51 3.15 -18.78
N ALA A 157 -6.32 3.42 -17.77
CA ALA A 157 -7.65 3.98 -17.92
C ALA A 157 -7.61 5.51 -17.94
N ARG A 158 -8.44 6.12 -18.77
CA ARG A 158 -8.70 7.58 -18.74
C ARG A 158 -10.15 7.86 -19.07
N PHE A 159 -10.74 8.84 -18.41
CA PHE A 159 -12.07 9.31 -18.78
C PHE A 159 -12.04 10.06 -20.11
N THR A 160 -13.13 9.94 -20.84
CA THR A 160 -13.35 10.61 -22.13
C THR A 160 -14.31 11.78 -21.95
N ASN A 161 -14.48 12.59 -23.01
CA ASN A 161 -15.46 13.69 -23.06
C ASN A 161 -16.87 13.25 -23.47
N ASP A 162 -17.17 11.95 -23.45
CA ASP A 162 -18.50 11.46 -23.79
C ASP A 162 -19.55 11.96 -22.77
N PRO A 163 -20.81 12.21 -23.16
CA PRO A 163 -21.86 12.72 -22.26
C PRO A 163 -22.13 11.80 -21.06
N GLU A 164 -22.13 10.47 -21.26
CA GLU A 164 -22.14 9.48 -20.20
C GLU A 164 -20.69 9.20 -19.77
N PRO A 165 -20.40 9.11 -18.45
CA PRO A 165 -19.06 8.77 -17.98
C PRO A 165 -18.54 7.50 -18.66
N THR A 166 -17.52 7.66 -19.47
CA THR A 166 -16.91 6.61 -20.28
C THR A 166 -15.41 6.60 -20.06
N VAL A 167 -14.86 5.41 -19.99
CA VAL A 167 -13.43 5.18 -19.78
C VAL A 167 -12.83 4.57 -21.04
N GLU A 168 -11.72 5.12 -21.49
CA GLU A 168 -10.94 4.56 -22.58
C GLU A 168 -9.74 3.79 -22.06
N VAL A 169 -9.50 2.61 -22.64
CA VAL A 169 -8.32 1.79 -22.40
C VAL A 169 -7.89 1.17 -23.72
N ASN A 170 -6.63 1.40 -24.13
CA ASN A 170 -6.06 0.84 -25.37
C ASN A 170 -6.94 1.09 -26.62
N GLY A 171 -7.54 2.28 -26.74
CA GLY A 171 -8.39 2.67 -27.87
C GLY A 171 -9.80 2.06 -27.86
N LYS A 172 -10.20 1.36 -26.77
CA LYS A 172 -11.55 0.84 -26.59
C LYS A 172 -12.26 1.57 -25.47
N LYS A 173 -13.57 1.77 -25.63
CA LYS A 173 -14.41 2.49 -24.67
C LYS A 173 -15.24 1.53 -23.83
N TYR A 174 -15.36 1.86 -22.54
CA TYR A 174 -16.09 1.11 -21.53
C TYR A 174 -16.91 2.06 -20.67
N THR A 175 -18.13 1.66 -20.31
CA THR A 175 -19.00 2.45 -19.44
C THR A 175 -19.78 1.58 -18.46
N ALA A 176 -20.26 2.19 -17.40
CA ALA A 176 -21.14 1.57 -16.41
C ALA A 176 -21.95 2.65 -15.67
N PRO A 177 -23.15 2.33 -15.13
CA PRO A 177 -23.87 3.24 -14.24
C PRO A 177 -23.11 3.51 -12.92
N HIS A 178 -22.17 2.64 -12.57
CA HIS A 178 -21.34 2.75 -11.38
C HIS A 178 -19.87 2.54 -11.73
N ILE A 179 -19.04 3.58 -11.55
CA ILE A 179 -17.59 3.56 -11.81
C ILE A 179 -16.86 3.80 -10.50
N LEU A 180 -15.97 2.89 -10.14
CA LEU A 180 -15.14 2.98 -8.94
C LEU A 180 -13.70 3.32 -9.31
N ILE A 181 -13.16 4.41 -8.78
CA ILE A 181 -11.75 4.78 -8.86
C ILE A 181 -11.04 4.24 -7.62
N ALA A 182 -10.09 3.33 -7.82
CA ALA A 182 -9.30 2.67 -6.77
C ALA A 182 -7.82 2.57 -7.16
N THR A 183 -7.31 3.64 -7.77
CA THR A 183 -5.95 3.71 -8.35
C THR A 183 -4.84 3.84 -7.31
N GLY A 184 -5.19 4.04 -6.03
CA GLY A 184 -4.22 4.08 -4.95
C GLY A 184 -3.32 5.31 -4.98
N GLY A 185 -2.06 5.13 -4.60
CA GLY A 185 -1.03 6.17 -4.58
C GLY A 185 0.35 5.58 -4.83
N TYR A 186 1.31 6.45 -5.04
CA TYR A 186 2.72 6.13 -5.27
C TYR A 186 3.63 6.90 -4.29
N PRO A 187 4.87 6.44 -4.04
CA PRO A 187 5.81 7.15 -3.17
C PRO A 187 6.19 8.52 -3.74
N SER A 188 6.22 9.55 -2.88
CA SER A 188 6.73 10.87 -3.26
C SER A 188 8.23 10.82 -3.52
N LEU A 189 8.67 11.51 -4.56
CA LEU A 189 10.07 11.66 -4.94
C LEU A 189 10.43 13.15 -4.99
N LEU A 190 11.67 13.47 -4.63
CA LEU A 190 12.27 14.77 -4.91
C LEU A 190 12.87 14.76 -6.32
N SER A 191 12.74 15.87 -7.02
CA SER A 191 13.43 16.10 -8.27
C SER A 191 14.83 16.67 -8.05
N ASP A 192 15.67 16.63 -9.07
CA ASP A 192 16.99 17.27 -9.02
C ASP A 192 16.89 18.81 -8.90
N ASN A 193 15.73 19.40 -9.20
CA ASN A 193 15.47 20.82 -8.95
C ASN A 193 15.20 21.09 -7.46
N ASP A 194 14.64 20.13 -6.72
CA ASP A 194 14.40 20.25 -5.28
C ASP A 194 15.69 19.99 -4.50
N VAL A 195 16.39 18.93 -4.84
CA VAL A 195 17.67 18.52 -4.24
C VAL A 195 18.59 18.00 -5.33
N PRO A 196 19.69 18.70 -5.64
CA PRO A 196 20.65 18.24 -6.65
C PRO A 196 21.11 16.81 -6.38
N GLY A 197 20.95 15.92 -7.38
CA GLY A 197 21.26 14.49 -7.30
C GLY A 197 20.21 13.63 -6.58
N ALA A 198 19.02 14.14 -6.33
CA ALA A 198 17.92 13.38 -5.70
C ALA A 198 17.56 12.10 -6.47
N ASN A 199 17.73 12.09 -7.79
CA ASN A 199 17.46 10.96 -8.68
C ASN A 199 18.36 9.73 -8.42
N HIS A 200 19.44 9.87 -7.64
CA HIS A 200 20.26 8.75 -7.20
C HIS A 200 19.63 7.95 -6.06
N GLY A 201 18.60 8.49 -5.40
CA GLY A 201 17.86 7.80 -4.36
C GLY A 201 16.75 6.91 -4.93
N ILE A 202 16.36 5.92 -4.14
CA ILE A 202 15.25 5.02 -4.43
C ILE A 202 14.03 5.35 -3.54
N THR A 203 12.88 4.78 -3.86
CA THR A 203 11.68 4.82 -3.00
C THR A 203 11.49 3.52 -2.22
N SER A 204 10.41 3.43 -1.44
CA SER A 204 9.98 2.18 -0.81
C SER A 204 9.73 1.06 -1.84
N ASP A 205 9.33 1.40 -3.06
CA ASP A 205 9.12 0.41 -4.13
C ASP A 205 10.47 -0.14 -4.60
N GLY A 206 11.48 0.76 -4.79
CA GLY A 206 12.85 0.39 -5.14
C GLY A 206 13.57 -0.43 -4.06
N PHE A 207 13.16 -0.32 -2.79
CA PHE A 207 13.69 -1.19 -1.73
C PHE A 207 13.49 -2.68 -2.04
N PHE A 208 12.36 -3.04 -2.62
CA PHE A 208 12.09 -4.44 -2.98
C PHE A 208 12.83 -4.91 -4.23
N GLU A 209 13.42 -4.01 -5.00
CA GLU A 209 14.25 -4.32 -6.17
C GLU A 209 15.75 -4.49 -5.82
N LEU A 210 16.17 -4.16 -4.59
CA LEU A 210 17.55 -4.32 -4.15
C LEU A 210 18.02 -5.77 -4.32
N GLU A 211 19.13 -5.96 -5.03
CA GLU A 211 19.71 -7.29 -5.31
C GLU A 211 20.60 -7.80 -4.17
N SER A 212 21.15 -6.89 -3.36
CA SER A 212 21.98 -7.21 -2.21
C SER A 212 21.66 -6.31 -1.03
N LEU A 213 22.01 -6.75 0.19
CA LEU A 213 21.89 -5.90 1.38
C LEU A 213 22.89 -4.74 1.29
N PRO A 214 22.43 -3.48 1.29
CA PRO A 214 23.33 -2.33 1.30
C PRO A 214 24.19 -2.32 2.57
N LYS A 215 25.49 -2.03 2.43
CA LYS A 215 26.38 -1.92 3.60
C LYS A 215 26.06 -0.68 4.43
N ARG A 216 25.75 0.45 3.75
CA ARG A 216 25.38 1.71 4.39
C ARG A 216 24.15 2.31 3.71
N SER A 217 23.11 2.55 4.52
CA SER A 217 21.82 3.08 4.06
C SER A 217 21.52 4.42 4.72
N VAL A 218 21.01 5.37 3.93
CA VAL A 218 20.45 6.63 4.43
C VAL A 218 18.97 6.66 4.05
N ILE A 219 18.10 6.82 5.05
CA ILE A 219 16.65 6.89 4.86
C ILE A 219 16.18 8.28 5.24
N VAL A 220 15.54 8.96 4.30
CA VAL A 220 15.02 10.32 4.50
C VAL A 220 13.52 10.26 4.76
N GLY A 221 13.13 10.70 5.95
CA GLY A 221 11.76 10.65 6.46
C GLY A 221 11.72 10.04 7.86
N ALA A 222 10.59 10.27 8.57
CA ALA A 222 10.36 9.73 9.92
C ALA A 222 8.94 9.12 10.07
N GLY A 223 8.24 8.90 8.95
CA GLY A 223 6.97 8.19 8.90
C GLY A 223 7.14 6.68 9.09
N TYR A 224 6.02 5.96 9.15
CA TYR A 224 6.03 4.52 9.38
C TYR A 224 6.86 3.74 8.36
N ILE A 225 6.84 4.14 7.07
CA ILE A 225 7.64 3.50 6.01
C ILE A 225 9.14 3.66 6.31
N ALA A 226 9.57 4.86 6.68
CA ALA A 226 10.98 5.11 7.01
C ALA A 226 11.45 4.24 8.19
N VAL A 227 10.65 4.19 9.26
CA VAL A 227 10.96 3.41 10.46
C VAL A 227 11.02 1.91 10.17
N GLU A 228 10.05 1.39 9.39
CA GLU A 228 10.00 -0.03 9.02
C GLU A 228 11.20 -0.43 8.15
N MET A 229 11.52 0.35 7.11
CA MET A 229 12.66 0.06 6.23
C MET A 229 13.98 0.18 6.98
N ALA A 230 14.13 1.21 7.85
CA ALA A 230 15.31 1.38 8.68
C ALA A 230 15.51 0.21 9.64
N GLY A 231 14.43 -0.24 10.29
CA GLY A 231 14.47 -1.39 11.18
C GLY A 231 14.94 -2.66 10.47
N ILE A 232 14.35 -2.97 9.33
CA ILE A 232 14.72 -4.13 8.51
C ILE A 232 16.21 -4.07 8.12
N LEU A 233 16.64 -2.97 7.51
CA LEU A 233 18.03 -2.82 7.04
C LEU A 233 19.04 -2.89 8.18
N SER A 234 18.77 -2.15 9.26
CA SER A 234 19.65 -2.11 10.44
C SER A 234 19.78 -3.48 11.11
N THR A 235 18.65 -4.17 11.33
CA THR A 235 18.65 -5.49 11.99
C THR A 235 19.34 -6.56 11.15
N LEU A 236 19.26 -6.45 9.82
CA LEU A 236 19.96 -7.37 8.90
C LEU A 236 21.44 -7.02 8.66
N GLY A 237 21.96 -5.95 9.26
CA GLY A 237 23.39 -5.64 9.26
C GLY A 237 23.82 -4.43 8.44
N SER A 238 22.89 -3.68 7.83
CA SER A 238 23.22 -2.40 7.18
C SER A 238 23.51 -1.31 8.21
N LYS A 239 24.57 -0.52 8.01
CA LYS A 239 24.80 0.71 8.78
C LYS A 239 23.78 1.76 8.36
N THR A 240 22.69 1.88 9.11
CA THR A 240 21.53 2.67 8.72
C THR A 240 21.48 4.01 9.47
N SER A 241 21.20 5.08 8.73
CA SER A 241 20.95 6.43 9.25
C SER A 241 19.57 6.90 8.82
N VAL A 242 18.79 7.49 9.75
CA VAL A 242 17.47 8.07 9.48
C VAL A 242 17.57 9.58 9.60
N ILE A 243 17.15 10.28 8.56
CA ILE A 243 17.15 11.74 8.48
C ILE A 243 15.72 12.24 8.70
N CYS A 244 15.50 13.02 9.76
CA CYS A 244 14.19 13.52 10.14
C CYS A 244 14.14 15.06 10.22
N ARG A 245 12.93 15.61 10.36
CA ARG A 245 12.46 17.00 10.16
C ARG A 245 13.43 18.17 10.35
N GLN A 246 14.35 18.12 11.31
CA GLN A 246 15.29 19.22 11.59
C GLN A 246 16.51 19.20 10.66
N THR A 247 16.72 18.07 9.98
CA THR A 247 17.84 17.88 9.06
C THR A 247 17.29 17.57 7.67
N GLY A 248 17.66 18.39 6.71
CA GLY A 248 17.33 18.19 5.30
C GLY A 248 18.50 17.62 4.52
N VAL A 249 18.23 17.07 3.35
CA VAL A 249 19.27 16.73 2.36
C VAL A 249 19.50 17.96 1.50
N LYS A 250 20.75 18.43 1.45
CA LYS A 250 21.16 19.58 0.64
C LYS A 250 21.54 19.16 -0.78
N SER A 251 22.25 18.05 -0.91
CA SER A 251 22.65 17.49 -2.21
C SER A 251 23.08 16.03 -2.08
N VAL A 252 23.04 15.32 -3.19
CA VAL A 252 23.55 13.96 -3.34
C VAL A 252 24.52 13.93 -4.51
N SER A 253 25.70 13.37 -4.32
CA SER A 253 26.67 13.17 -5.41
C SER A 253 27.08 11.71 -5.51
N LYS A 254 27.11 11.19 -6.73
CA LYS A 254 27.61 9.85 -7.01
C LYS A 254 29.09 9.92 -7.35
N LYS A 255 29.89 9.11 -6.65
CA LYS A 255 31.36 9.03 -6.83
C LYS A 255 31.72 8.00 -7.91
N ASP A 256 32.95 8.01 -8.38
CA ASP A 256 33.44 7.11 -9.43
C ASP A 256 33.35 5.63 -9.04
N ASN A 257 33.39 5.31 -7.74
CA ASN A 257 33.21 3.95 -7.22
C ASN A 257 31.73 3.51 -7.15
N GLY A 258 30.80 4.36 -7.63
CA GLY A 258 29.35 4.11 -7.64
C GLY A 258 28.63 4.41 -6.34
N LEU A 259 29.35 4.70 -5.23
CA LEU A 259 28.77 5.05 -3.95
C LEU A 259 28.29 6.51 -3.92
N LEU A 260 27.34 6.79 -3.04
CA LEU A 260 26.79 8.11 -2.87
C LEU A 260 27.44 8.86 -1.71
N GLU A 261 27.54 10.16 -1.86
CA GLU A 261 27.82 11.11 -0.80
C GLU A 261 26.58 11.97 -0.58
N VAL A 262 26.05 11.95 0.64
CA VAL A 262 24.82 12.67 1.01
C VAL A 262 25.17 13.83 1.91
N THR A 263 25.01 15.05 1.42
CA THR A 263 25.24 16.28 2.18
C THR A 263 23.96 16.71 2.87
N LEU A 264 24.04 16.88 4.18
CA LEU A 264 22.93 17.21 5.06
C LEU A 264 23.03 18.67 5.53
N VAL A 265 21.89 19.31 5.72
CA VAL A 265 21.79 20.63 6.33
C VAL A 265 20.84 20.54 7.54
N THR A 266 21.33 20.97 8.70
CA THR A 266 20.54 21.06 9.95
C THR A 266 20.36 22.53 10.31
N LYS A 267 19.11 22.94 10.51
CA LYS A 267 18.75 24.28 11.00
C LYS A 267 18.67 24.25 12.53
N ASP A 268 19.46 25.06 13.20
CA ASP A 268 19.41 25.19 14.66
C ASP A 268 18.28 26.14 15.04
N GLN A 269 17.16 25.62 15.52
CA GLN A 269 15.98 26.42 15.90
C GLN A 269 16.19 27.24 17.19
N GLU A 270 17.23 26.92 17.99
CA GLU A 270 17.50 27.62 19.26
C GLU A 270 18.39 28.83 19.10
N LYS A 271 19.12 28.94 18.00
CA LYS A 271 19.99 30.09 17.72
C LYS A 271 19.26 31.11 16.83
N LYS A 272 19.23 32.36 17.29
CA LYS A 272 18.69 33.50 16.53
C LYS A 272 19.47 33.83 15.24
N ASN A 273 20.56 33.16 14.98
CA ASN A 273 21.34 33.25 13.74
C ASN A 273 21.04 32.00 12.92
N ASP A 274 20.62 32.17 11.67
CA ASP A 274 20.39 31.12 10.67
C ASP A 274 21.70 30.37 10.26
N GLU A 275 22.52 29.96 11.23
CA GLU A 275 23.72 29.17 10.96
C GLU A 275 23.32 27.74 10.57
N GLU A 276 23.47 27.45 9.30
CA GLU A 276 23.29 26.10 8.78
C GLU A 276 24.50 25.22 9.14
N LYS A 277 24.28 24.14 9.89
CA LYS A 277 25.29 23.12 10.11
C LYS A 277 25.25 22.11 8.97
N ILE A 278 26.35 22.06 8.20
CA ILE A 278 26.52 21.09 7.09
C ILE A 278 27.27 19.87 7.60
N ASN A 279 26.71 18.69 7.35
CA ASN A 279 27.34 17.39 7.59
C ASN A 279 27.27 16.55 6.32
N THR A 280 28.19 15.62 6.15
CA THR A 280 28.24 14.74 4.97
C THR A 280 28.33 13.29 5.41
N ILE A 281 27.47 12.44 4.87
CA ILE A 281 27.56 10.98 5.00
C ILE A 281 28.16 10.45 3.71
N GLN A 282 29.32 9.80 3.83
CA GLN A 282 30.04 9.23 2.69
C GLN A 282 29.81 7.72 2.57
N GLU A 283 30.17 7.17 1.41
CA GLU A 283 30.12 5.73 1.11
C GLU A 283 28.73 5.12 1.32
N VAL A 284 27.69 5.80 0.85
CA VAL A 284 26.30 5.35 0.95
C VAL A 284 25.96 4.49 -0.26
N ASP A 285 25.59 3.22 0.00
CA ASP A 285 25.15 2.29 -1.05
C ASP A 285 23.69 2.54 -1.44
N CYS A 286 22.87 2.97 -0.48
CA CYS A 286 21.42 3.13 -0.65
C CYS A 286 20.93 4.42 0.02
N LEU A 287 20.40 5.33 -0.79
CA LEU A 287 19.61 6.47 -0.33
C LEU A 287 18.14 6.17 -0.61
N LEU A 288 17.28 6.18 0.43
CA LEU A 288 15.87 5.87 0.33
C LEU A 288 15.02 7.08 0.73
N TRP A 289 14.19 7.55 -0.20
CA TRP A 289 13.20 8.58 0.05
C TRP A 289 11.92 7.98 0.63
N ALA A 290 11.60 8.29 1.87
CA ALA A 290 10.38 7.89 2.57
C ALA A 290 9.62 9.13 3.09
N ILE A 291 9.45 10.11 2.21
CA ILE A 291 8.99 11.48 2.50
C ILE A 291 7.48 11.67 2.33
N GLY A 292 6.77 10.63 1.95
CA GLY A 292 5.31 10.67 1.78
C GLY A 292 4.83 9.83 0.59
N ARG A 293 3.53 9.98 0.31
CA ARG A 293 2.85 9.32 -0.81
C ARG A 293 1.88 10.29 -1.45
N GLU A 294 1.74 10.19 -2.76
CA GLU A 294 0.86 11.00 -3.58
C GLU A 294 -0.27 10.15 -4.18
N PRO A 295 -1.47 10.73 -4.40
CA PRO A 295 -2.58 10.01 -5.00
C PRO A 295 -2.33 9.76 -6.50
N ASN A 296 -2.68 8.58 -6.98
CA ASN A 296 -2.56 8.25 -8.40
C ASN A 296 -3.79 8.71 -9.18
N THR A 297 -3.91 10.04 -9.37
CA THR A 297 -5.01 10.72 -10.07
C THR A 297 -4.59 11.29 -11.42
N SER A 298 -3.28 11.49 -11.61
CA SER A 298 -2.70 12.01 -12.84
C SER A 298 -3.03 11.12 -14.04
N GLY A 299 -3.41 11.72 -15.16
CA GLY A 299 -3.73 10.99 -16.40
C GLY A 299 -5.13 10.36 -16.45
N LEU A 300 -5.92 10.40 -15.37
CA LEU A 300 -7.30 9.90 -15.36
C LEU A 300 -8.30 10.83 -16.06
N ASN A 301 -7.94 12.11 -16.33
CA ASN A 301 -8.82 13.14 -16.89
C ASN A 301 -10.07 13.42 -16.05
N LEU A 302 -9.92 13.47 -14.72
CA LEU A 302 -11.02 13.61 -13.75
C LEU A 302 -11.88 14.85 -13.97
N SER A 303 -11.28 15.97 -14.35
CA SER A 303 -11.97 17.23 -14.63
C SER A 303 -12.98 17.12 -15.78
N GLN A 304 -12.74 16.25 -16.76
CA GLN A 304 -13.64 16.04 -17.91
C GLN A 304 -14.97 15.42 -17.50
N VAL A 305 -15.00 14.70 -16.38
CA VAL A 305 -16.22 14.07 -15.87
C VAL A 305 -16.76 14.75 -14.61
N GLY A 306 -16.16 15.87 -14.16
CA GLY A 306 -16.61 16.65 -13.00
C GLY A 306 -16.34 15.94 -11.66
N VAL A 307 -15.22 15.24 -11.57
CA VAL A 307 -14.68 14.69 -10.30
C VAL A 307 -13.65 15.63 -9.73
N ASP A 308 -13.92 16.18 -8.56
CA ASP A 308 -13.06 17.14 -7.88
C ASP A 308 -11.96 16.44 -7.07
N ILE A 309 -10.82 17.12 -6.99
CA ILE A 309 -9.68 16.75 -6.16
C ILE A 309 -9.34 17.90 -5.21
N ASP A 310 -8.73 17.57 -4.07
CA ASP A 310 -8.22 18.56 -3.12
C ASP A 310 -6.87 19.16 -3.58
N GLU A 311 -6.34 20.13 -2.81
CA GLU A 311 -5.06 20.80 -3.08
C GLU A 311 -3.86 19.83 -3.13
N ARG A 312 -3.99 18.65 -2.52
CA ARG A 312 -2.98 17.58 -2.51
C ARG A 312 -3.20 16.55 -3.60
N GLY A 313 -4.22 16.73 -4.45
CA GLY A 313 -4.56 15.84 -5.55
C GLY A 313 -5.41 14.63 -5.16
N PHE A 314 -5.88 14.50 -3.91
CA PHE A 314 -6.77 13.42 -3.49
C PHE A 314 -8.19 13.65 -3.99
N ILE A 315 -8.87 12.57 -4.42
CA ILE A 315 -10.28 12.65 -4.84
C ILE A 315 -11.16 12.95 -3.63
N ILE A 316 -11.95 14.01 -3.74
CA ILE A 316 -12.90 14.41 -2.71
C ILE A 316 -14.07 13.43 -2.69
N VAL A 317 -14.33 12.83 -1.54
CA VAL A 317 -15.45 11.89 -1.34
C VAL A 317 -16.17 12.18 -0.02
N ASP A 318 -17.48 11.92 -0.03
CA ASP A 318 -18.31 11.91 1.17
C ASP A 318 -18.08 10.65 2.06
N GLU A 319 -18.87 10.49 3.11
CA GLU A 319 -18.79 9.34 4.01
C GLU A 319 -19.24 8.01 3.36
N PHE A 320 -19.95 8.08 2.23
CA PHE A 320 -20.43 6.95 1.45
C PHE A 320 -19.53 6.64 0.24
N GLN A 321 -18.36 7.27 0.13
CA GLN A 321 -17.41 7.17 -0.99
C GLN A 321 -17.93 7.71 -2.33
N ASN A 322 -19.00 8.54 -2.32
CA ASN A 322 -19.43 9.24 -3.52
C ASN A 322 -18.44 10.38 -3.81
N THR A 323 -18.08 10.53 -5.07
CA THR A 323 -17.36 11.73 -5.57
C THR A 323 -18.36 12.87 -5.83
N THR A 324 -17.88 14.01 -6.28
CA THR A 324 -18.72 15.15 -6.72
C THR A 324 -19.57 14.80 -7.96
N ARG A 325 -19.19 13.74 -8.71
CA ARG A 325 -19.97 13.26 -9.87
C ARG A 325 -20.81 12.03 -9.51
N LYS A 326 -22.12 12.14 -9.68
CA LYS A 326 -23.07 11.01 -9.47
C LYS A 326 -22.70 9.81 -10.36
N GLY A 327 -22.66 8.62 -9.75
CA GLY A 327 -22.32 7.37 -10.43
C GLY A 327 -20.82 7.08 -10.44
N ILE A 328 -19.96 8.02 -9.98
CA ILE A 328 -18.53 7.81 -9.82
C ILE A 328 -18.18 7.83 -8.33
N TYR A 329 -17.41 6.85 -7.90
CA TYR A 329 -17.00 6.59 -6.52
C TYR A 329 -15.48 6.50 -6.43
N ALA A 330 -14.91 6.72 -5.24
CA ALA A 330 -13.50 6.48 -5.02
C ALA A 330 -13.22 5.84 -3.65
N VAL A 331 -12.26 4.92 -3.57
CA VAL A 331 -11.86 4.23 -2.34
C VAL A 331 -10.34 4.04 -2.24
N GLY A 332 -9.85 3.90 -1.03
CA GLY A 332 -8.44 3.64 -0.73
C GLY A 332 -7.57 4.90 -0.78
N ASP A 333 -6.28 4.70 -1.06
CA ASP A 333 -5.27 5.75 -0.90
C ASP A 333 -5.53 6.97 -1.80
N VAL A 334 -6.21 6.80 -2.93
CA VAL A 334 -6.57 7.89 -3.84
C VAL A 334 -7.48 8.95 -3.19
N CYS A 335 -8.13 8.62 -2.04
CA CYS A 335 -8.98 9.54 -1.27
C CYS A 335 -8.28 10.17 -0.05
N GLY A 336 -7.08 9.73 0.33
CA GLY A 336 -6.29 10.30 1.42
C GLY A 336 -6.85 10.15 2.84
N LYS A 337 -7.97 9.45 3.07
CA LYS A 337 -8.63 9.35 4.39
C LYS A 337 -7.88 8.42 5.37
N ALA A 338 -7.53 7.23 4.94
CA ALA A 338 -6.77 6.26 5.72
C ALA A 338 -6.02 5.32 4.75
N LEU A 339 -4.70 5.43 4.74
CA LEU A 339 -3.83 4.72 3.79
C LEU A 339 -3.54 3.29 4.29
N LEU A 340 -4.60 2.50 4.49
CA LEU A 340 -4.55 1.14 5.03
C LEU A 340 -5.35 0.17 4.16
N THR A 341 -4.72 -0.93 3.80
CA THR A 341 -5.31 -2.01 3.00
C THR A 341 -6.66 -2.50 3.52
N PRO A 342 -6.85 -2.80 4.84
CA PRO A 342 -8.14 -3.26 5.35
C PRO A 342 -9.26 -2.23 5.21
N VAL A 343 -8.92 -0.94 5.31
CA VAL A 343 -9.88 0.16 5.13
C VAL A 343 -10.35 0.25 3.68
N ALA A 344 -9.42 0.18 2.72
CA ALA A 344 -9.75 0.15 1.30
C ALA A 344 -10.65 -1.06 0.94
N ILE A 345 -10.34 -2.25 1.49
CA ILE A 345 -11.15 -3.46 1.33
C ILE A 345 -12.57 -3.27 1.89
N ALA A 346 -12.68 -2.72 3.12
CA ALA A 346 -13.96 -2.46 3.76
C ALA A 346 -14.78 -1.45 2.93
N ALA A 347 -14.15 -0.37 2.44
CA ALA A 347 -14.80 0.65 1.63
C ALA A 347 -15.36 0.06 0.32
N GLY A 348 -14.56 -0.71 -0.41
CA GLY A 348 -15.01 -1.36 -1.64
C GLY A 348 -16.17 -2.33 -1.42
N ARG A 349 -16.14 -3.13 -0.35
CA ARG A 349 -17.23 -4.05 0.02
C ARG A 349 -18.52 -3.32 0.43
N LYS A 350 -18.40 -2.29 1.28
CA LYS A 350 -19.54 -1.48 1.73
C LYS A 350 -20.20 -0.76 0.56
N LEU A 351 -19.42 -0.22 -0.36
CA LEU A 351 -19.92 0.37 -1.60
C LEU A 351 -20.72 -0.65 -2.42
N ALA A 352 -20.20 -1.85 -2.65
CA ALA A 352 -20.91 -2.91 -3.39
C ALA A 352 -22.21 -3.32 -2.71
N HIS A 353 -22.24 -3.45 -1.37
CA HIS A 353 -23.46 -3.71 -0.60
C HIS A 353 -24.51 -2.61 -0.79
N ARG A 354 -24.07 -1.34 -0.82
CA ARG A 354 -24.96 -0.20 -1.03
C ARG A 354 -25.56 -0.20 -2.43
N LEU A 355 -24.75 -0.46 -3.46
CA LEU A 355 -25.15 -0.37 -4.86
C LEU A 355 -25.98 -1.58 -5.32
N PHE A 356 -25.65 -2.79 -4.88
CA PHE A 356 -26.20 -4.04 -5.46
C PHE A 356 -26.99 -4.90 -4.48
N GLU A 357 -26.99 -4.56 -3.18
CA GLU A 357 -27.80 -5.26 -2.17
C GLU A 357 -28.86 -4.37 -1.51
N GLY A 358 -28.87 -3.07 -1.85
CA GLY A 358 -29.85 -2.11 -1.33
C GLY A 358 -29.61 -1.66 0.12
N LYS A 359 -28.43 -1.93 0.69
CA LYS A 359 -28.05 -1.50 2.06
C LYS A 359 -27.63 -0.02 2.05
N LYS A 360 -28.61 0.89 1.98
CA LYS A 360 -28.41 2.33 1.78
C LYS A 360 -27.42 2.97 2.77
N ASP A 361 -27.37 2.48 4.00
CA ASP A 361 -26.53 3.01 5.08
C ASP A 361 -25.15 2.32 5.16
N ALA A 362 -24.80 1.44 4.21
CA ALA A 362 -23.54 0.75 4.21
C ALA A 362 -22.39 1.72 3.90
N LYS A 363 -21.64 2.11 4.94
CA LYS A 363 -20.44 2.97 4.89
C LYS A 363 -19.34 2.43 5.81
N VAL A 364 -18.14 2.91 5.59
CA VAL A 364 -16.99 2.60 6.49
C VAL A 364 -17.08 3.51 7.71
N ASP A 365 -16.94 2.92 8.88
CA ASP A 365 -16.67 3.65 10.10
C ASP A 365 -15.16 3.84 10.24
N TYR A 366 -14.72 5.07 10.06
CA TYR A 366 -13.31 5.45 10.15
C TYR A 366 -12.84 5.72 11.60
N SER A 367 -13.70 5.53 12.60
CA SER A 367 -13.32 5.67 14.01
C SER A 367 -12.58 4.42 14.50
N ASN A 368 -11.62 4.62 15.40
CA ASN A 368 -10.91 3.55 16.11
C ASN A 368 -10.30 2.48 15.15
N ILE A 369 -9.68 2.91 14.05
CA ILE A 369 -8.95 2.02 13.16
C ILE A 369 -7.65 1.59 13.84
N PRO A 370 -7.44 0.28 14.09
CA PRO A 370 -6.17 -0.20 14.62
C PRO A 370 -5.06 -0.07 13.57
N SER A 371 -3.88 0.31 14.01
CA SER A 371 -2.70 0.49 13.18
C SER A 371 -1.46 -0.04 13.86
N VAL A 372 -0.57 -0.66 13.09
CA VAL A 372 0.73 -1.15 13.58
C VAL A 372 1.83 -0.61 12.68
N VAL A 373 2.86 -0.05 13.30
CA VAL A 373 4.15 0.21 12.68
C VAL A 373 5.06 -0.97 12.99
N PHE A 374 5.51 -1.67 11.96
CA PHE A 374 6.37 -2.85 12.07
C PHE A 374 7.84 -2.45 12.27
N SER A 375 8.09 -1.67 13.33
CA SER A 375 9.42 -1.36 13.84
C SER A 375 10.01 -2.54 14.64
N HIS A 376 11.17 -2.35 15.26
CA HIS A 376 11.88 -3.31 16.09
C HIS A 376 12.13 -2.71 17.49
N PRO A 377 11.25 -2.99 18.49
CA PRO A 377 10.03 -3.78 18.47
C PRO A 377 8.84 -3.04 17.80
N PRO A 378 7.75 -3.74 17.42
CA PRO A 378 6.59 -3.13 16.76
C PRO A 378 5.82 -2.18 17.69
N ILE A 379 5.11 -1.22 17.08
CA ILE A 379 4.27 -0.23 17.77
C ILE A 379 2.83 -0.38 17.28
N GLY A 380 1.90 -0.59 18.20
CA GLY A 380 0.47 -0.70 17.91
C GLY A 380 -0.32 0.43 18.54
N SER A 381 -1.34 0.92 17.83
CA SER A 381 -2.20 1.99 18.29
C SER A 381 -3.63 1.83 17.78
N VAL A 382 -4.61 2.12 18.63
CA VAL A 382 -6.02 2.22 18.27
C VAL A 382 -6.70 3.30 19.09
N GLY A 383 -7.56 4.09 18.44
CA GLY A 383 -8.32 5.17 19.10
C GLY A 383 -7.51 6.44 19.32
N LEU A 384 -7.92 7.26 20.28
CA LEU A 384 -7.39 8.58 20.55
C LEU A 384 -6.08 8.52 21.34
N THR A 385 -5.13 9.37 20.98
CA THR A 385 -4.00 9.69 21.87
C THR A 385 -4.52 10.46 23.11
N GLU A 386 -3.73 10.51 24.17
CA GLU A 386 -4.08 11.30 25.36
C GLU A 386 -4.30 12.77 25.04
N GLU A 387 -3.45 13.33 24.17
CA GLU A 387 -3.55 14.73 23.74
C GLU A 387 -4.85 15.01 22.96
N GLU A 388 -5.22 14.11 22.04
CA GLU A 388 -6.49 14.21 21.30
C GLU A 388 -7.70 14.03 22.21
N ALA A 389 -7.62 13.12 23.19
CA ALA A 389 -8.67 12.94 24.18
C ALA A 389 -8.85 14.19 25.05
N ILE A 390 -7.76 14.79 25.55
CA ILE A 390 -7.77 16.03 26.32
C ILE A 390 -8.34 17.18 25.48
N LYS A 391 -7.89 17.34 24.24
CA LYS A 391 -8.38 18.37 23.33
C LYS A 391 -9.88 18.28 23.05
N SER A 392 -10.39 17.05 22.94
CA SER A 392 -11.80 16.81 22.56
C SER A 392 -12.76 16.69 23.74
N ARG A 393 -12.27 16.36 24.96
CA ARG A 393 -13.11 16.05 26.13
C ARG A 393 -12.80 16.88 27.38
N GLY A 394 -11.73 17.68 27.39
CA GLY A 394 -11.23 18.40 28.57
C GLY A 394 -10.33 17.51 29.42
N LYS A 395 -9.31 18.12 30.01
CA LYS A 395 -8.29 17.43 30.82
C LYS A 395 -8.89 16.71 32.03
N GLU A 396 -9.89 17.33 32.65
CA GLU A 396 -10.61 16.81 33.83
C GLU A 396 -11.42 15.56 33.56
N ASN A 397 -11.74 15.28 32.30
CA ASN A 397 -12.50 14.09 31.88
C ASN A 397 -11.62 12.97 31.32
N VAL A 398 -10.30 13.18 31.28
CA VAL A 398 -9.34 12.19 30.73
C VAL A 398 -8.47 11.61 31.82
N LYS A 399 -8.41 10.27 31.89
CA LYS A 399 -7.51 9.52 32.76
C LYS A 399 -6.69 8.56 31.92
N SER A 400 -5.38 8.57 32.13
CA SER A 400 -4.46 7.69 31.42
C SER A 400 -3.75 6.76 32.37
N TYR A 401 -3.66 5.51 31.97
CA TYR A 401 -2.90 4.46 32.65
C TYR A 401 -1.69 4.11 31.79
N LYS A 402 -0.53 3.97 32.41
CA LYS A 402 0.71 3.65 31.71
C LYS A 402 1.50 2.60 32.46
N LYS A 403 2.02 1.62 31.75
CA LYS A 403 2.92 0.60 32.31
C LYS A 403 4.12 0.40 31.38
N SER A 404 5.30 0.28 31.99
CA SER A 404 6.54 -0.10 31.32
C SER A 404 7.11 -1.30 32.05
N PHE A 405 7.48 -2.35 31.32
CA PHE A 405 7.97 -3.60 31.88
C PHE A 405 8.87 -4.34 30.90
N THR A 406 9.66 -5.26 31.42
CA THR A 406 10.43 -6.19 30.58
C THR A 406 9.58 -7.45 30.38
N PRO A 407 9.22 -7.80 29.11
CA PRO A 407 8.44 -9.01 28.85
C PRO A 407 9.20 -10.27 29.28
N MET A 408 8.47 -11.34 29.64
CA MET A 408 9.01 -12.61 30.07
C MET A 408 10.06 -13.19 29.13
N TYR A 409 9.88 -12.98 27.81
CA TYR A 409 10.88 -13.35 26.81
C TYR A 409 12.28 -12.80 27.15
N HIS A 410 12.36 -11.59 27.66
CA HIS A 410 13.62 -10.92 27.99
C HIS A 410 14.05 -11.14 29.45
N ALA A 411 13.43 -12.06 30.21
CA ALA A 411 13.83 -12.33 31.59
C ALA A 411 15.28 -12.79 31.71
N ILE A 412 15.71 -13.64 30.79
CA ILE A 412 17.05 -14.27 30.81
C ILE A 412 17.99 -13.73 29.71
N THR A 413 17.47 -13.00 28.70
CA THR A 413 18.32 -12.47 27.62
C THR A 413 19.19 -11.31 28.08
N THR A 414 20.39 -11.17 27.52
CA THR A 414 21.28 -10.01 27.71
C THR A 414 20.64 -8.73 27.19
N ARG A 415 20.03 -8.79 26.02
CA ARG A 415 19.23 -7.71 25.42
C ARG A 415 17.91 -7.57 26.18
N LYS A 416 17.61 -6.38 26.68
CA LYS A 416 16.38 -6.07 27.43
C LYS A 416 15.50 -5.09 26.71
N THR A 417 14.66 -5.59 25.81
CA THR A 417 13.68 -4.74 25.10
C THR A 417 12.45 -4.52 25.96
N GLN A 418 12.14 -3.26 26.25
CA GLN A 418 10.99 -2.87 27.06
C GLN A 418 9.68 -2.97 26.29
N CYS A 419 8.62 -3.38 26.96
CA CYS A 419 7.24 -3.15 26.56
C CYS A 419 6.70 -1.91 27.26
N ILE A 420 6.02 -1.06 26.52
CA ILE A 420 5.33 0.13 27.02
C ILE A 420 3.88 0.05 26.58
N MET A 421 2.96 0.18 27.52
CA MET A 421 1.53 0.16 27.26
C MET A 421 0.86 1.35 27.89
N LYS A 422 -0.10 1.93 27.17
CA LYS A 422 -0.88 3.09 27.60
C LYS A 422 -2.35 2.89 27.24
N MET A 423 -3.21 3.10 28.22
CA MET A 423 -4.66 3.12 28.07
C MET A 423 -5.16 4.54 28.36
N VAL A 424 -6.00 5.06 27.47
CA VAL A 424 -6.63 6.39 27.60
C VAL A 424 -8.12 6.19 27.81
N CYS A 425 -8.64 6.71 28.92
CA CYS A 425 -10.02 6.60 29.34
C CYS A 425 -10.69 7.98 29.41
N VAL A 426 -12.00 8.04 29.20
CA VAL A 426 -12.78 9.27 29.31
C VAL A 426 -14.06 9.09 30.12
N GLY A 427 -14.44 10.17 30.85
CA GLY A 427 -15.67 10.25 31.62
C GLY A 427 -15.62 9.46 32.93
N LYS A 428 -16.74 9.52 33.71
CA LYS A 428 -16.84 8.87 35.01
C LYS A 428 -16.78 7.34 34.98
N GLU A 429 -17.27 6.77 33.88
CA GLU A 429 -17.27 5.30 33.65
C GLU A 429 -15.94 4.82 33.11
N GLU A 430 -14.99 5.73 32.90
CA GLU A 430 -13.67 5.43 32.32
C GLU A 430 -13.77 4.62 31.02
N LYS A 431 -14.61 5.08 30.07
CA LYS A 431 -14.71 4.45 28.75
C LYS A 431 -13.35 4.49 28.07
N VAL A 432 -12.83 3.33 27.64
CA VAL A 432 -11.55 3.23 26.95
C VAL A 432 -11.69 3.77 25.52
N VAL A 433 -10.96 4.85 25.23
CA VAL A 433 -10.98 5.53 23.91
C VAL A 433 -9.67 5.43 23.16
N GLY A 434 -8.60 4.96 23.81
CA GLY A 434 -7.32 4.74 23.16
C GLY A 434 -6.49 3.66 23.86
N LEU A 435 -5.82 2.82 23.06
CA LEU A 435 -4.80 1.88 23.49
C LEU A 435 -3.57 2.02 22.60
N HIS A 436 -2.42 2.19 23.24
CA HIS A 436 -1.13 2.35 22.58
C HIS A 436 -0.12 1.44 23.21
N MET A 437 0.64 0.73 22.39
CA MET A 437 1.61 -0.22 22.89
C MET A 437 2.85 -0.27 22.00
N GLN A 438 3.99 -0.56 22.61
CA GLN A 438 5.24 -0.88 21.94
C GLN A 438 5.81 -2.10 22.62
N GLY A 439 6.24 -3.09 21.86
CA GLY A 439 6.86 -4.29 22.42
C GLY A 439 6.57 -5.53 21.59
N ILE A 440 7.22 -6.64 21.95
CA ILE A 440 7.04 -7.94 21.29
C ILE A 440 5.57 -8.37 21.37
N GLY A 441 5.00 -8.76 20.22
CA GLY A 441 3.63 -9.28 20.11
C GLY A 441 2.53 -8.23 20.07
N CYS A 442 2.84 -6.92 20.15
CA CYS A 442 1.83 -5.89 20.11
C CYS A 442 1.06 -5.87 18.77
N ASP A 443 1.71 -6.26 17.68
CA ASP A 443 1.13 -6.39 16.34
C ASP A 443 0.01 -7.44 16.27
N GLU A 444 0.07 -8.48 17.07
CA GLU A 444 -0.96 -9.52 17.15
C GLU A 444 -2.01 -9.20 18.23
N MET A 445 -1.59 -8.73 19.42
CA MET A 445 -2.49 -8.45 20.56
C MET A 445 -3.50 -7.35 20.25
N LEU A 446 -3.09 -6.29 19.56
CA LEU A 446 -3.91 -5.09 19.32
C LEU A 446 -5.22 -5.41 18.64
N GLN A 447 -5.27 -6.41 17.75
CA GLN A 447 -6.48 -6.78 17.03
C GLN A 447 -7.61 -7.17 17.99
N GLY A 448 -7.34 -7.92 19.03
CA GLY A 448 -8.32 -8.32 20.04
C GLY A 448 -8.81 -7.12 20.85
N PHE A 449 -7.91 -6.29 21.33
CA PHE A 449 -8.25 -5.08 22.09
C PHE A 449 -9.00 -4.03 21.25
N ALA A 450 -8.72 -3.93 19.96
CA ALA A 450 -9.49 -3.07 19.07
C ALA A 450 -10.97 -3.46 18.99
N VAL A 451 -11.29 -4.75 19.10
CA VAL A 451 -12.69 -5.23 19.19
C VAL A 451 -13.35 -4.72 20.46
N ALA A 452 -12.67 -4.80 21.62
CA ALA A 452 -13.19 -4.30 22.90
C ALA A 452 -13.46 -2.78 22.83
N ILE A 453 -12.55 -1.98 22.29
CA ILE A 453 -12.77 -0.54 22.09
C ILE A 453 -13.97 -0.29 21.18
N LYS A 454 -14.10 -1.03 20.10
CA LYS A 454 -15.23 -0.89 19.17
C LYS A 454 -16.57 -1.21 19.81
N MET A 455 -16.58 -2.12 20.78
CA MET A 455 -17.75 -2.46 21.61
C MET A 455 -18.02 -1.42 22.70
N GLY A 456 -17.11 -0.48 22.93
CA GLY A 456 -17.27 0.57 23.93
C GLY A 456 -16.87 0.16 25.34
N ALA A 457 -15.94 -0.79 25.48
CA ALA A 457 -15.44 -1.29 26.76
C ALA A 457 -14.93 -0.17 27.68
N THR A 458 -15.16 -0.34 28.97
CA THR A 458 -14.72 0.53 30.05
C THR A 458 -13.46 -0.04 30.72
N LYS A 459 -12.78 0.75 31.55
CA LYS A 459 -11.68 0.28 32.41
C LYS A 459 -12.12 -0.87 33.30
N ALA A 460 -13.35 -0.80 33.83
CA ALA A 460 -13.92 -1.85 34.67
C ALA A 460 -14.08 -3.20 33.92
N ASP A 461 -14.42 -3.15 32.62
CA ASP A 461 -14.49 -4.38 31.80
C ASP A 461 -13.11 -5.02 31.63
N PHE A 462 -12.06 -4.21 31.47
CA PHE A 462 -10.69 -4.71 31.47
C PHE A 462 -10.29 -5.31 32.83
N ASP A 463 -10.58 -4.60 33.93
CA ASP A 463 -10.22 -5.04 35.29
C ASP A 463 -10.94 -6.32 35.74
N ASN A 464 -12.15 -6.54 35.21
CA ASN A 464 -12.93 -7.75 35.50
C ASN A 464 -12.57 -8.94 34.58
N THR A 465 -11.72 -8.71 33.56
CA THR A 465 -11.26 -9.79 32.70
C THR A 465 -10.14 -10.57 33.32
N ILE A 466 -10.29 -11.91 33.41
CA ILE A 466 -9.25 -12.79 33.95
C ILE A 466 -8.04 -12.75 32.99
N ALA A 467 -6.87 -12.47 33.57
CA ALA A 467 -5.60 -12.41 32.83
C ALA A 467 -5.15 -13.79 32.35
N ILE A 468 -4.48 -13.82 31.20
CA ILE A 468 -3.71 -14.99 30.75
C ILE A 468 -2.28 -14.81 31.24
N HIS A 469 -1.90 -15.58 32.27
CA HIS A 469 -0.58 -15.48 32.90
C HIS A 469 0.32 -16.67 32.51
N PRO A 470 1.63 -16.44 32.19
CA PRO A 470 2.31 -15.14 32.07
C PRO A 470 2.34 -14.67 30.61
N THR A 471 1.78 -13.49 30.31
CA THR A 471 1.81 -12.87 29.00
C THR A 471 1.99 -11.36 29.10
N SER A 472 2.50 -10.72 28.01
CA SER A 472 2.52 -9.25 27.97
C SER A 472 1.12 -8.64 27.86
N SER A 473 0.15 -9.34 27.28
CA SER A 473 -1.20 -8.80 27.09
C SER A 473 -1.99 -8.65 28.40
N GLU A 474 -1.63 -9.41 29.46
CA GLU A 474 -2.24 -9.29 30.78
C GLU A 474 -2.06 -7.91 31.40
N GLU A 475 -1.04 -7.18 30.99
CA GLU A 475 -0.76 -5.85 31.52
C GLU A 475 -1.88 -4.84 31.26
N PHE A 476 -2.67 -5.00 30.20
CA PHE A 476 -3.86 -4.17 29.98
C PHE A 476 -5.02 -4.47 30.94
N VAL A 477 -5.15 -5.71 31.40
CA VAL A 477 -6.23 -6.11 32.33
C VAL A 477 -5.81 -6.05 33.78
N THR A 478 -4.51 -5.83 34.08
CA THR A 478 -3.97 -5.67 35.44
C THR A 478 -3.46 -4.24 35.71
N MET A 479 -3.54 -3.34 34.76
CA MET A 479 -3.04 -1.97 34.84
C MET A 479 -3.79 -1.15 35.91
N ARG A 480 -3.04 -0.44 36.78
CA ARG A 480 -3.56 0.38 37.91
C ARG A 480 -3.05 1.82 37.77
#